data_161e9e601e4918f654b89825eec2a892
#
_entry.id   161e9e601e4918f654b89825eec2a892
#
_cell.length_a   1.000
_cell.length_b   1.000
_cell.length_c   1.000
_cell.angle_alpha   90.00
_cell.angle_beta   90.00
_cell.angle_gamma   90.00
#
_symmetry.space_group_name_H-M   'P 1'
#
loop_
_entity.id
_entity.type
_entity.pdbx_description
1 polymer ?
#
loop_
_entity_poly.entity_id
_entity_poly.type
_entity_poly.pdbx_seq_one_letter_code
_entity_poly.pdbx_strand_id
1 'polypeptide(L)'
;LDWNKLADVEYLDQIKIPINTRKTDSTSGTKLIIHSQLSENDYWDEDAIRTLRFELKKLIPPKQEDNDQFHIILSFEDFYLEKSDNISEEIKPYPILDLYDYRISGKIGRDGRGNITYENKKIKNGAKEIIPVNYGETGCGALNIDIRVYDRDKDAIEQLISRGLKDEHDNYVNKLQ
;
A
#
# COMPACT_ATOMS: atom_id res chain seq x y z
N LEU A 1 -5.52 -15.91 20.39
CA LEU A 1 -5.64 -17.20 19.68
C LEU A 1 -4.51 -18.09 20.16
N ASP A 2 -4.79 -19.31 20.55
CA ASP A 2 -3.78 -20.28 20.96
C ASP A 2 -3.56 -21.26 19.81
N TRP A 3 -2.41 -21.16 19.17
CA TRP A 3 -2.09 -21.94 17.97
C TRP A 3 -1.99 -23.45 18.27
N ASN A 4 -1.61 -23.84 19.47
CA ASN A 4 -1.56 -25.24 19.86
C ASN A 4 -2.97 -25.84 19.86
N LYS A 5 -3.97 -25.08 20.30
CA LYS A 5 -5.37 -25.52 20.26
C LYS A 5 -5.94 -25.57 18.83
N LEU A 6 -5.36 -24.82 17.90
CA LEU A 6 -5.71 -24.86 16.48
C LEU A 6 -5.21 -26.14 15.81
N ALA A 7 -4.04 -26.64 16.21
CA ALA A 7 -3.45 -27.86 15.65
C ALA A 7 -4.22 -29.12 16.03
N ASP A 8 -4.97 -29.07 17.14
CA ASP A 8 -5.69 -30.24 17.69
C ASP A 8 -7.15 -30.36 17.20
N VAL A 9 -7.64 -29.42 16.37
CA VAL A 9 -9.03 -29.43 15.89
C VAL A 9 -9.11 -29.75 14.40
N GLU A 10 -10.08 -30.57 14.04
CA GLU A 10 -10.33 -30.96 12.65
C GLU A 10 -11.08 -29.89 11.85
N TYR A 11 -11.93 -29.09 12.53
CA TYR A 11 -12.74 -28.05 11.91
C TYR A 11 -12.65 -26.72 12.67
N LEU A 12 -12.63 -25.60 11.94
CA LEU A 12 -12.52 -24.25 12.51
C LEU A 12 -13.69 -23.87 13.42
N ASP A 13 -14.87 -24.42 13.23
CA ASP A 13 -16.07 -24.18 14.04
C ASP A 13 -15.97 -24.77 15.47
N GLN A 14 -15.04 -25.70 15.68
CA GLN A 14 -14.75 -26.29 17.00
C GLN A 14 -13.95 -25.33 17.89
N ILE A 15 -13.40 -24.26 17.31
CA ILE A 15 -12.57 -23.30 18.04
C ILE A 15 -13.48 -22.28 18.73
N LYS A 16 -13.47 -22.29 20.06
CA LYS A 16 -14.13 -21.26 20.86
C LYS A 16 -13.16 -20.13 21.19
N ILE A 17 -13.39 -18.98 20.57
CA ILE A 17 -12.61 -17.77 20.83
C ILE A 17 -13.33 -16.96 21.91
N PRO A 18 -12.73 -16.74 23.09
CA PRO A 18 -13.32 -15.89 24.12
C PRO A 18 -13.31 -14.43 23.64
N ILE A 19 -14.46 -13.80 23.62
CA ILE A 19 -14.60 -12.37 23.32
C ILE A 19 -14.84 -11.62 24.62
N ASN A 20 -13.91 -10.74 24.97
CA ASN A 20 -14.03 -9.86 26.12
C ASN A 20 -14.25 -8.42 25.65
N THR A 21 -15.28 -7.78 26.17
CA THR A 21 -15.58 -6.37 25.87
C THR A 21 -15.07 -5.48 27.01
N ARG A 22 -14.34 -4.42 26.67
CA ARG A 22 -13.89 -3.39 27.63
C ARG A 22 -14.25 -2.01 27.09
N LYS A 23 -14.59 -1.11 28.00
CA LYS A 23 -14.67 0.32 27.64
C LYS A 23 -13.27 0.83 27.33
N THR A 24 -13.14 1.60 26.28
CA THR A 24 -11.89 2.24 25.89
C THR A 24 -12.15 3.71 25.59
N ASP A 25 -11.16 4.54 25.87
CA ASP A 25 -11.16 5.96 25.51
C ASP A 25 -10.63 6.19 24.08
N SER A 26 -10.18 5.12 23.42
CA SER A 26 -9.75 5.18 22.03
C SER A 26 -10.93 5.37 21.09
N THR A 27 -10.81 6.26 20.13
CA THR A 27 -11.89 6.62 19.20
C THR A 27 -12.17 5.54 18.18
N SER A 28 -11.12 4.88 17.65
CA SER A 28 -11.22 3.78 16.68
C SER A 28 -9.85 3.09 16.52
N GLY A 29 -9.88 1.89 15.98
CA GLY A 29 -8.68 1.15 15.60
C GLY A 29 -8.69 -0.30 16.07
N THR A 30 -7.75 -1.08 15.53
CA THR A 30 -7.52 -2.48 15.91
C THR A 30 -6.07 -2.63 16.32
N LYS A 31 -5.82 -3.25 17.49
CA LYS A 31 -4.48 -3.63 17.92
C LYS A 31 -4.39 -5.16 17.92
N LEU A 32 -3.51 -5.71 17.09
CA LEU A 32 -3.15 -7.12 17.08
C LEU A 32 -1.82 -7.28 17.85
N ILE A 33 -1.83 -8.09 18.88
CA ILE A 33 -0.63 -8.42 19.66
C ILE A 33 -0.36 -9.91 19.45
N ILE A 34 0.84 -10.21 18.95
CA ILE A 34 1.29 -11.58 18.73
C ILE A 34 2.42 -11.82 19.74
N HIS A 35 2.17 -12.77 20.65
CA HIS A 35 3.20 -13.27 21.56
C HIS A 35 3.68 -14.61 21.02
N SER A 36 4.97 -14.74 20.78
CA SER A 36 5.60 -16.00 20.40
C SER A 36 6.56 -16.42 21.51
N GLN A 37 6.43 -17.64 22.02
CA GLN A 37 7.55 -18.31 22.65
C GLN A 37 8.41 -18.84 21.52
N LEU A 38 9.49 -18.13 21.26
CA LEU A 38 10.45 -18.52 20.22
C LEU A 38 11.08 -19.86 20.63
N SER A 39 10.87 -20.90 19.86
CA SER A 39 11.78 -22.06 19.86
C SER A 39 13.13 -21.56 19.32
N GLU A 40 14.23 -22.23 19.66
CA GLU A 40 15.60 -21.80 19.25
C GLU A 40 15.79 -21.62 17.75
N ASN A 41 14.81 -22.01 16.91
CA ASN A 41 14.86 -21.97 15.45
C ASN A 41 13.84 -21.01 14.80
N ASP A 42 12.95 -20.38 15.57
CA ASP A 42 11.89 -19.51 15.05
C ASP A 42 12.20 -18.04 15.39
N TYR A 43 13.21 -17.48 14.76
CA TYR A 43 13.52 -16.07 14.94
C TYR A 43 12.82 -15.21 13.89
N TRP A 44 12.33 -14.07 14.32
CA TRP A 44 12.07 -12.94 13.41
C TRP A 44 13.43 -12.37 13.00
N ASP A 45 14.01 -12.86 11.93
CA ASP A 45 15.19 -12.27 11.33
C ASP A 45 14.86 -11.03 10.50
N GLU A 46 15.86 -10.35 10.01
CA GLU A 46 15.65 -9.17 9.14
C GLU A 46 14.86 -9.50 7.90
N ASP A 47 14.98 -10.70 7.34
CA ASP A 47 14.29 -11.13 6.15
C ASP A 47 12.80 -11.35 6.42
N ALA A 48 12.46 -11.93 7.56
CA ALA A 48 11.07 -12.12 7.99
C ALA A 48 10.39 -10.77 8.25
N ILE A 49 11.06 -9.85 8.94
CA ILE A 49 10.55 -8.48 9.20
C ILE A 49 10.34 -7.74 7.89
N ARG A 50 11.26 -7.84 6.96
CA ARG A 50 11.22 -7.21 5.65
C ARG A 50 10.06 -7.76 4.82
N THR A 51 9.87 -9.09 4.83
CA THR A 51 8.73 -9.74 4.20
C THR A 51 7.42 -9.27 4.81
N LEU A 52 7.33 -9.15 6.14
CA LEU A 52 6.17 -8.62 6.82
C LEU A 52 5.87 -7.17 6.41
N ARG A 53 6.87 -6.30 6.40
CA ARG A 53 6.73 -4.92 5.91
C ARG A 53 6.19 -4.88 4.48
N PHE A 54 6.71 -5.73 3.60
CA PHE A 54 6.27 -5.83 2.22
C PHE A 54 4.80 -6.23 2.13
N GLU A 55 4.38 -7.25 2.87
CA GLU A 55 2.98 -7.69 2.86
C GLU A 55 2.04 -6.64 3.47
N LEU A 56 2.46 -5.95 4.53
CA LEU A 56 1.66 -4.89 5.14
C LEU A 56 1.48 -3.68 4.21
N LYS A 57 2.47 -3.31 3.42
CA LYS A 57 2.36 -2.23 2.43
C LYS A 57 1.25 -2.48 1.40
N LYS A 58 0.97 -3.74 1.07
CA LYS A 58 -0.12 -4.12 0.14
C LYS A 58 -1.51 -3.87 0.70
N LEU A 59 -1.65 -3.84 2.02
CA LEU A 59 -2.94 -3.61 2.69
C LEU A 59 -3.33 -2.12 2.69
N ILE A 60 -2.37 -1.23 2.44
CA ILE A 60 -2.61 0.21 2.48
C ILE A 60 -3.00 0.69 1.09
N PRO A 61 -4.19 1.30 0.92
CA PRO A 61 -4.57 1.88 -0.36
C PRO A 61 -3.54 2.90 -0.83
N PRO A 62 -3.10 2.86 -2.10
CA PRO A 62 -2.10 3.81 -2.61
C PRO A 62 -2.62 5.24 -2.66
N LYS A 63 -3.93 5.43 -2.64
CA LYS A 63 -4.58 6.73 -2.50
C LYS A 63 -5.56 6.66 -1.33
N GLN A 64 -5.36 7.52 -0.35
CA GLN A 64 -6.27 7.69 0.77
C GLN A 64 -6.90 9.09 0.68
N GLU A 65 -8.16 9.20 1.04
CA GLU A 65 -8.83 10.49 1.18
C GLU A 65 -8.50 11.08 2.56
N ASP A 66 -8.43 12.40 2.65
CA ASP A 66 -7.98 13.09 3.88
C ASP A 66 -8.80 12.74 5.13
N ASN A 67 -10.06 12.32 4.94
CA ASN A 67 -10.99 11.99 6.02
C ASN A 67 -11.03 10.51 6.40
N ASP A 68 -10.39 9.63 5.65
CA ASP A 68 -10.42 8.17 5.88
C ASP A 68 -9.03 7.58 5.65
N GLN A 69 -8.10 7.99 6.51
CA GLN A 69 -6.73 7.49 6.45
C GLN A 69 -6.59 6.20 7.25
N PHE A 70 -6.19 5.16 6.56
CA PHE A 70 -5.84 3.89 7.16
C PHE A 70 -4.34 3.83 7.43
N HIS A 71 -3.96 3.76 8.71
CA HIS A 71 -2.56 3.70 9.14
C HIS A 71 -2.25 2.32 9.71
N ILE A 72 -1.12 1.77 9.33
CA ILE A 72 -0.56 0.57 9.96
C ILE A 72 0.69 0.99 10.72
N ILE A 73 0.69 0.76 12.02
CA ILE A 73 1.87 0.93 12.86
C ILE A 73 2.38 -0.46 13.23
N LEU A 74 3.61 -0.76 12.84
CA LEU A 74 4.30 -1.99 13.19
C LEU A 74 5.24 -1.71 14.36
N SER A 75 5.08 -2.47 15.44
CA SER A 75 5.91 -2.34 16.63
C SER A 75 6.47 -3.69 17.04
N PHE A 76 7.76 -3.72 17.36
CA PHE A 76 8.42 -4.86 17.96
C PHE A 76 8.90 -4.45 19.35
N GLU A 77 8.53 -5.22 20.36
CA GLU A 77 8.96 -5.08 21.75
C GLU A 77 9.81 -6.29 22.12
N ASP A 78 10.87 -6.09 22.87
CA ASP A 78 11.80 -7.14 23.33
C ASP A 78 12.44 -7.96 22.22
N PHE A 79 12.81 -7.32 21.13
CA PHE A 79 13.33 -7.97 19.95
C PHE A 79 14.86 -8.07 20.00
N TYR A 80 15.38 -9.31 19.95
CA TYR A 80 16.81 -9.62 19.94
C TYR A 80 17.42 -9.54 18.53
N LEU A 81 17.37 -8.41 17.88
CA LEU A 81 18.40 -8.05 16.95
C LEU A 81 19.53 -7.38 17.77
N GLU A 82 20.78 -7.53 17.41
CA GLU A 82 21.99 -7.11 18.15
C GLU A 82 21.99 -5.69 18.74
N LYS A 83 20.92 -4.94 18.57
CA LYS A 83 20.62 -3.65 19.18
C LYS A 83 19.21 -3.70 19.75
N SER A 84 19.13 -3.71 21.05
CA SER A 84 17.94 -3.80 21.91
C SER A 84 16.97 -2.62 21.82
N ASP A 85 16.71 -2.08 20.67
CA ASP A 85 15.82 -0.94 20.52
C ASP A 85 14.43 -1.42 20.09
N ASN A 86 13.42 -1.08 20.86
CA ASN A 86 12.02 -1.22 20.46
C ASN A 86 11.82 -0.46 19.15
N ILE A 87 11.40 -1.16 18.12
CA ILE A 87 11.12 -0.58 16.80
C ILE A 87 9.65 -0.27 16.74
N SER A 88 9.30 0.97 16.45
CA SER A 88 7.94 1.36 16.10
C SER A 88 7.98 2.23 14.85
N GLU A 89 7.31 1.77 13.81
CA GLU A 89 7.30 2.45 12.52
C GLU A 89 5.90 2.48 11.90
N GLU A 90 5.61 3.54 11.17
CA GLU A 90 4.44 3.61 10.34
C GLU A 90 4.74 3.06 8.95
N ILE A 91 3.99 2.05 8.53
CA ILE A 91 4.11 1.45 7.21
C ILE A 91 3.51 2.41 6.18
N LYS A 92 4.31 2.83 5.22
CA LYS A 92 3.88 3.68 4.10
C LYS A 92 3.47 2.83 2.90
N PRO A 93 2.42 3.21 2.15
CA PRO A 93 2.05 2.53 0.92
C PRO A 93 3.15 2.67 -0.14
N TYR A 94 3.15 1.78 -1.12
CA TYR A 94 4.01 1.96 -2.28
C TYR A 94 3.62 3.22 -3.06
N PRO A 95 4.58 4.03 -3.51
CA PRO A 95 4.32 5.24 -4.29
C PRO A 95 3.92 4.92 -5.73
N ILE A 96 3.19 3.81 -5.95
CA ILE A 96 2.88 3.30 -7.29
C ILE A 96 2.15 4.34 -8.15
N LEU A 97 1.31 5.14 -7.51
CA LEU A 97 0.57 6.18 -8.23
C LEU A 97 1.47 7.30 -8.77
N ASP A 98 2.66 7.47 -8.23
CA ASP A 98 3.60 8.50 -8.66
C ASP A 98 4.64 7.98 -9.67
N LEU A 99 4.68 6.66 -9.87
CA LEU A 99 5.65 5.99 -10.73
C LEU A 99 5.16 5.78 -12.18
N TYR A 100 4.05 6.40 -12.58
CA TYR A 100 3.53 6.30 -13.94
C TYR A 100 4.52 6.85 -14.98
N ASP A 101 4.45 6.30 -16.20
CA ASP A 101 5.18 6.79 -17.36
C ASP A 101 4.40 7.90 -18.06
N TYR A 102 3.09 7.69 -18.18
CA TYR A 102 2.16 8.67 -18.78
C TYR A 102 0.97 8.89 -17.85
N ARG A 103 0.47 10.12 -17.86
CA ARG A 103 -0.74 10.47 -17.11
C ARG A 103 -1.62 11.39 -17.93
N ILE A 104 -2.91 11.11 -17.88
CA ILE A 104 -3.95 12.00 -18.36
C ILE A 104 -4.82 12.37 -17.16
N SER A 105 -4.90 13.66 -16.85
CA SER A 105 -5.69 14.12 -15.71
C SER A 105 -6.41 15.41 -16.03
N GLY A 106 -7.58 15.63 -15.45
CA GLY A 106 -8.32 16.85 -15.65
C GLY A 106 -9.76 16.77 -15.18
N LYS A 107 -10.47 17.86 -15.44
CA LYS A 107 -11.91 17.96 -15.14
C LYS A 107 -12.65 18.44 -16.37
N ILE A 108 -13.78 17.80 -16.65
CA ILE A 108 -14.72 18.19 -17.69
C ILE A 108 -16.03 18.55 -17.00
N GLY A 109 -16.54 19.74 -17.23
CA GLY A 109 -17.81 20.19 -16.71
C GLY A 109 -18.99 19.47 -17.37
N ARG A 110 -20.19 19.66 -16.80
CA ARG A 110 -21.44 19.13 -17.37
C ARG A 110 -21.67 19.64 -18.81
N ASP A 111 -21.22 20.81 -19.12
CA ASP A 111 -21.25 21.45 -20.44
C ASP A 111 -20.23 20.84 -21.44
N GLY A 112 -19.48 19.85 -21.04
CA GLY A 112 -18.46 19.19 -21.84
C GLY A 112 -17.19 19.99 -22.03
N ARG A 113 -17.03 21.10 -21.33
CA ARG A 113 -15.83 21.95 -21.38
C ARG A 113 -14.89 21.64 -20.24
N GLY A 114 -13.60 21.70 -20.51
CA GLY A 114 -12.57 21.49 -19.49
C GLY A 114 -11.18 21.52 -20.05
N ASN A 115 -10.24 21.21 -19.18
CA ASN A 115 -8.84 21.06 -19.55
C ASN A 115 -8.35 19.69 -19.12
N ILE A 116 -7.69 19.01 -20.03
CA ILE A 116 -7.00 17.75 -19.80
C ILE A 116 -5.51 18.02 -19.82
N THR A 117 -4.81 17.57 -18.82
CA THR A 117 -3.35 17.62 -18.74
C THR A 117 -2.80 16.26 -19.14
N TYR A 118 -1.95 16.22 -20.15
CA TYR A 118 -1.14 15.09 -20.51
C TYR A 118 0.27 15.27 -19.95
N GLU A 119 0.79 14.25 -19.28
CA GLU A 119 2.14 14.21 -18.72
C GLU A 119 2.88 12.99 -19.25
N ASN A 120 4.14 13.18 -19.67
CA ASN A 120 5.02 12.12 -20.14
C ASN A 120 6.36 12.19 -19.38
N LYS A 121 6.61 11.22 -18.50
CA LYS A 121 7.82 11.14 -17.69
C LYS A 121 8.99 10.44 -18.38
N LYS A 122 8.76 9.78 -19.51
CA LYS A 122 9.84 9.12 -20.29
C LYS A 122 10.74 10.12 -21.02
N ILE A 123 10.24 11.32 -21.27
CA ILE A 123 11.04 12.38 -21.91
C ILE A 123 11.90 13.04 -20.82
N LYS A 124 13.18 13.25 -21.15
CA LYS A 124 14.12 13.95 -20.26
C LYS A 124 13.55 15.32 -19.87
N ASN A 125 13.43 15.57 -18.57
CA ASN A 125 12.76 16.73 -17.95
C ASN A 125 11.21 16.65 -17.95
N GLY A 126 10.61 15.54 -18.39
CA GLY A 126 9.16 15.41 -18.47
C GLY A 126 8.53 16.34 -19.54
N ALA A 127 7.45 15.91 -20.13
CA ALA A 127 6.63 16.79 -20.95
C ALA A 127 5.26 16.93 -20.30
N LYS A 128 4.73 18.15 -20.30
CA LYS A 128 3.39 18.45 -19.80
C LYS A 128 2.68 19.35 -20.79
N GLU A 129 1.51 18.89 -21.23
CA GLU A 129 0.68 19.59 -22.19
C GLU A 129 -0.73 19.78 -21.60
N ILE A 130 -1.32 20.95 -21.80
CA ILE A 130 -2.70 21.22 -21.40
C ILE A 130 -3.53 21.28 -22.69
N ILE A 131 -4.51 20.40 -22.80
CA ILE A 131 -5.37 20.23 -23.95
C ILE A 131 -6.77 20.74 -23.55
N PRO A 132 -7.25 21.83 -24.11
CA PRO A 132 -8.63 22.25 -23.93
C PRO A 132 -9.58 21.31 -24.64
N VAL A 133 -10.65 20.93 -23.98
CA VAL A 133 -11.68 20.04 -24.54
C VAL A 133 -13.03 20.74 -24.56
N ASN A 134 -13.82 20.47 -25.61
CA ASN A 134 -15.18 20.97 -25.76
C ASN A 134 -15.99 19.98 -26.58
N TYR A 135 -16.63 19.04 -25.90
CA TYR A 135 -17.42 17.94 -26.52
C TYR A 135 -18.93 18.17 -26.49
N GLY A 136 -19.37 19.31 -25.95
CA GLY A 136 -20.80 19.56 -25.72
C GLY A 136 -21.29 18.87 -24.45
N GLU A 137 -22.58 18.95 -24.21
CA GLU A 137 -23.20 18.49 -22.95
C GLU A 137 -22.96 17.00 -22.71
N THR A 138 -22.44 16.64 -21.53
CA THR A 138 -22.21 15.25 -21.15
C THR A 138 -23.47 14.70 -20.49
N GLY A 139 -24.00 13.59 -20.98
CA GLY A 139 -25.16 12.94 -20.38
C GLY A 139 -24.95 12.40 -18.96
N CYS A 140 -23.70 12.30 -18.50
CA CYS A 140 -23.32 11.76 -17.18
C CYS A 140 -22.91 12.84 -16.16
N GLY A 141 -22.98 14.11 -16.51
CA GLY A 141 -22.60 15.21 -15.63
C GLY A 141 -21.10 15.56 -15.71
N ALA A 142 -20.58 16.19 -14.65
CA ALA A 142 -19.15 16.55 -14.60
C ALA A 142 -18.28 15.31 -14.35
N LEU A 143 -17.12 15.28 -14.99
CA LEU A 143 -16.16 14.17 -14.92
C LEU A 143 -14.82 14.63 -14.34
N ASN A 144 -14.27 13.84 -13.42
CA ASN A 144 -12.89 13.93 -13.00
C ASN A 144 -12.12 12.75 -13.64
N ILE A 145 -11.03 13.06 -14.33
CA ILE A 145 -10.22 12.09 -15.06
C ILE A 145 -8.84 12.02 -14.42
N ASP A 146 -8.37 10.82 -14.10
CA ASP A 146 -7.00 10.53 -13.69
C ASP A 146 -6.63 9.14 -14.20
N ILE A 147 -6.03 9.08 -15.37
CA ILE A 147 -5.59 7.85 -16.03
C ILE A 147 -4.07 7.82 -15.98
N ARG A 148 -3.52 6.75 -15.44
CA ARG A 148 -2.08 6.55 -15.32
C ARG A 148 -1.69 5.28 -16.08
N VAL A 149 -0.66 5.39 -16.89
CA VAL A 149 -0.17 4.31 -17.74
C VAL A 149 1.26 3.98 -17.32
N TYR A 150 1.50 2.71 -17.13
CA TYR A 150 2.80 2.12 -16.79
C TYR A 150 3.22 1.24 -17.95
N ASP A 151 4.36 1.56 -18.53
CA ASP A 151 4.95 0.73 -19.57
C ASP A 151 5.58 -0.50 -18.92
N ARG A 152 5.40 -1.66 -19.55
CA ARG A 152 5.88 -2.94 -19.02
C ARG A 152 7.05 -3.51 -19.84
N ASP A 153 7.59 -2.73 -20.76
CA ASP A 153 8.82 -3.10 -21.43
C ASP A 153 9.99 -3.22 -20.43
N LYS A 154 10.95 -4.07 -20.74
CA LYS A 154 12.09 -4.32 -19.84
C LYS A 154 12.79 -3.04 -19.43
N ASP A 155 13.08 -2.16 -20.38
CA ASP A 155 13.74 -0.89 -20.13
C ASP A 155 12.87 0.06 -19.28
N ALA A 156 11.56 0.04 -19.47
CA ALA A 156 10.62 0.81 -18.69
C ALA A 156 10.54 0.31 -17.24
N ILE A 157 10.55 -1.00 -17.05
CA ILE A 157 10.59 -1.61 -15.71
C ILE A 157 11.87 -1.23 -14.98
N GLU A 158 13.02 -1.29 -15.64
CA GLU A 158 14.29 -0.87 -15.05
C GLU A 158 14.28 0.62 -14.65
N GLN A 159 13.65 1.48 -15.45
CA GLN A 159 13.45 2.89 -15.08
C GLN A 159 12.49 3.07 -13.91
N LEU A 160 11.40 2.30 -13.84
CA LEU A 160 10.48 2.32 -12.70
C LEU A 160 11.19 1.90 -11.42
N ILE A 161 12.02 0.88 -11.49
CA ILE A 161 12.85 0.41 -10.39
C ILE A 161 13.78 1.50 -9.92
N SER A 162 14.48 2.18 -10.82
CA SER A 162 15.39 3.28 -10.48
C SER A 162 14.68 4.46 -9.83
N ARG A 163 13.36 4.61 -10.08
CA ARG A 163 12.50 5.64 -9.48
C ARG A 163 11.85 5.22 -8.15
N GLY A 164 12.09 4.02 -7.66
CA GLY A 164 11.62 3.57 -6.35
C GLY A 164 10.64 2.40 -6.35
N LEU A 165 10.44 1.71 -7.48
CA LEU A 165 9.62 0.49 -7.54
C LEU A 165 10.35 -0.73 -6.98
N LYS A 166 11.58 -0.58 -6.50
CA LYS A 166 12.29 -1.61 -5.76
C LYS A 166 11.76 -1.68 -4.34
N ASP A 167 11.58 -2.88 -3.85
CA ASP A 167 11.56 -3.11 -2.41
C ASP A 167 13.00 -2.99 -1.87
N GLU A 168 13.12 -3.03 -0.56
CA GLU A 168 14.40 -2.94 0.15
C GLU A 168 15.37 -4.10 -0.20
N HIS A 169 14.92 -5.08 -1.00
CA HIS A 169 15.66 -6.28 -1.43
C HIS A 169 16.01 -6.32 -2.90
N ASP A 170 15.87 -5.21 -3.62
CA ASP A 170 15.99 -5.23 -5.07
C ASP A 170 14.98 -6.16 -5.78
N ASN A 171 13.97 -6.68 -5.05
CA ASN A 171 12.93 -7.46 -5.66
C ASN A 171 11.95 -6.56 -6.41
N TYR A 172 11.63 -6.95 -7.62
CA TYR A 172 10.64 -6.24 -8.42
C TYR A 172 9.26 -6.36 -7.76
N VAL A 173 8.48 -5.30 -7.80
CA VAL A 173 7.05 -5.32 -7.50
C VAL A 173 6.27 -6.15 -8.54
N ASN A 174 6.92 -7.08 -9.22
CA ASN A 174 6.29 -8.07 -10.12
C ASN A 174 5.29 -9.00 -9.41
N LYS A 175 5.23 -8.95 -8.09
CA LYS A 175 4.25 -9.67 -7.27
C LYS A 175 2.98 -8.87 -6.97
N LEU A 176 2.81 -7.69 -7.57
CA LEU A 176 1.56 -6.92 -7.52
C LEU A 176 0.56 -7.35 -8.62
N GLN A 177 0.64 -8.60 -9.05
CA GLN A 177 -0.38 -9.23 -9.90
C GLN A 177 -1.34 -10.03 -9.06
#